data_eec746013989f3d80df0d85dacd21ed6
#
_entry.id   eec746013989f3d80df0d85dacd21ed6
#
_cell.length_a   1.000
_cell.length_b   1.000
_cell.length_c   1.000
_cell.angle_alpha   90.00
_cell.angle_beta   90.00
_cell.angle_gamma   90.00
#
_symmetry.space_group_name_H-M   'P 1'
#
loop_
_entity.id
_entity.type
_entity.pdbx_description
1 polymer ?
#
loop_
_entity_poly.entity_id
_entity_poly.type
_entity_poly.pdbx_seq_one_letter_code
_entity_poly.pdbx_strand_id
1 'polypeptide(L)'
;HSFPTRRSSDLARAFGGNLLNLPAYVLHGTADTVVPPEHARQTVAVLRALGCPVQYLEFPGVGHGGFPADAEAEALAWLCGQPRQAHPPRVRWSADLMRHGLAYWVRLEEKRQPLGLADIDAEVIDRNHVLIRTGNLRAVSLQRDAVLLQPGRPIFVDIDGERVIFPPGPANAWMGLRYLDGVGWRDASLLPAPPLRKTAGLEGPIQEALHA
;
A
#
# COMPACT_ATOMS: atom_id res chain seq x y z
N HIS A 1 -2.89 11.03 30.47
CA HIS A 1 -2.39 10.04 29.52
C HIS A 1 -2.12 10.77 28.20
N SER A 2 -0.83 11.09 27.94
CA SER A 2 -0.42 11.59 26.63
C SER A 2 -0.37 10.39 25.68
N PHE A 3 -1.19 10.38 24.65
CA PHE A 3 -1.03 9.47 23.54
C PHE A 3 0.35 9.70 22.90
N PRO A 4 1.13 8.68 22.60
CA PRO A 4 2.38 8.85 21.88
C PRO A 4 2.02 9.42 20.50
N THR A 5 2.33 10.70 20.29
CA THR A 5 2.25 11.32 18.97
C THR A 5 3.23 10.56 18.06
N ARG A 6 2.71 9.73 17.14
CA ARG A 6 3.54 9.10 16.10
C ARG A 6 4.20 10.24 15.32
N ARG A 7 5.53 10.22 15.26
CA ARG A 7 6.27 11.22 14.47
C ARG A 7 5.91 11.03 12.99
N SER A 8 5.88 12.11 12.22
CA SER A 8 5.58 12.03 10.77
C SER A 8 6.51 11.07 10.02
N SER A 9 7.77 10.94 10.45
CA SER A 9 8.71 9.94 9.93
C SER A 9 8.29 8.49 10.19
N ASP A 10 7.60 8.21 11.30
CA ASP A 10 7.12 6.86 11.61
C ASP A 10 5.92 6.51 10.73
N LEU A 11 5.05 7.47 10.44
CA LEU A 11 3.96 7.32 9.47
C LEU A 11 4.50 7.15 8.06
N ALA A 12 5.51 7.92 7.66
CA ALA A 12 6.14 7.77 6.36
C ALA A 12 6.79 6.38 6.18
N ARG A 13 7.41 5.83 7.22
CA ARG A 13 7.94 4.46 7.20
C ARG A 13 6.83 3.41 7.12
N ALA A 14 5.74 3.62 7.85
CA ALA A 14 4.63 2.67 7.92
C ALA A 14 3.79 2.64 6.63
N PHE A 15 3.52 3.81 6.03
CA PHE A 15 2.61 3.97 4.90
C PHE A 15 3.27 4.52 3.63
N GLY A 16 4.56 4.84 3.66
CA GLY A 16 5.26 5.44 2.51
C GLY A 16 5.21 4.56 1.26
N GLY A 17 5.18 3.24 1.42
CA GLY A 17 5.00 2.31 0.30
C GLY A 17 3.70 2.52 -0.47
N ASN A 18 2.64 3.06 0.18
CA ASN A 18 1.38 3.36 -0.47
C ASN A 18 1.51 4.46 -1.54
N LEU A 19 2.58 5.25 -1.48
CA LEU A 19 2.90 6.30 -2.46
C LEU A 19 3.82 5.82 -3.59
N LEU A 20 4.21 4.54 -3.64
CA LEU A 20 5.14 4.02 -4.65
C LEU A 20 4.72 4.39 -6.08
N ASN A 21 3.42 4.35 -6.37
CA ASN A 21 2.85 4.59 -7.69
C ASN A 21 2.10 5.94 -7.78
N LEU A 22 2.30 6.81 -6.78
CA LEU A 22 1.65 8.12 -6.70
C LEU A 22 2.72 9.22 -6.62
N PRO A 23 2.71 10.19 -7.53
CA PRO A 23 3.60 11.34 -7.43
C PRO A 23 3.21 12.20 -6.23
N ALA A 24 4.22 12.71 -5.51
CA ALA A 24 4.04 13.60 -4.38
C ALA A 24 4.90 14.86 -4.56
N TYR A 25 4.36 16.01 -4.20
CA TYR A 25 5.09 17.27 -4.14
C TYR A 25 5.02 17.80 -2.71
N VAL A 26 6.17 18.02 -2.08
CA VAL A 26 6.28 18.47 -0.69
C VAL A 26 6.86 19.89 -0.66
N LEU A 27 6.11 20.82 -0.07
CA LEU A 27 6.55 22.21 0.17
C LEU A 27 6.77 22.39 1.67
N HIS A 28 7.87 23.04 2.09
CA HIS A 28 8.14 23.29 3.51
C HIS A 28 8.91 24.60 3.71
N GLY A 29 8.57 25.33 4.79
CA GLY A 29 9.28 26.55 5.17
C GLY A 29 10.45 26.23 6.11
N THR A 30 11.62 26.84 5.89
CA THR A 30 12.80 26.58 6.73
C THR A 30 12.70 27.22 8.13
N ALA A 31 11.79 28.20 8.33
CA ALA A 31 11.51 28.84 9.61
C ALA A 31 10.22 28.32 10.26
N ASP A 32 9.73 27.14 9.85
CA ASP A 32 8.56 26.51 10.45
C ASP A 32 8.87 26.03 11.88
N THR A 33 8.26 26.70 12.86
CA THR A 33 8.40 26.39 14.28
C THR A 33 7.29 25.45 14.81
N VAL A 34 6.25 25.22 14.01
CA VAL A 34 5.14 24.30 14.34
C VAL A 34 5.49 22.87 13.95
N VAL A 35 5.95 22.70 12.71
CA VAL A 35 6.48 21.43 12.20
C VAL A 35 7.92 21.67 11.70
N PRO A 36 8.94 21.28 12.47
CA PRO A 36 10.33 21.49 12.08
C PRO A 36 10.66 20.91 10.69
N PRO A 37 11.45 21.60 9.85
CA PRO A 37 11.79 21.17 8.48
C PRO A 37 12.41 19.78 8.41
N GLU A 38 13.07 19.35 9.48
CA GLU A 38 13.66 18.01 9.62
C GLU A 38 12.63 16.87 9.42
N HIS A 39 11.38 17.09 9.80
CA HIS A 39 10.31 16.11 9.60
C HIS A 39 10.00 15.91 8.11
N ALA A 40 9.94 17.02 7.34
CA ALA A 40 9.72 16.94 5.90
C ALA A 40 10.93 16.29 5.21
N ARG A 41 12.16 16.69 5.56
CA ARG A 41 13.40 16.10 5.03
C ARG A 41 13.47 14.60 5.28
N GLN A 42 13.18 14.15 6.50
CA GLN A 42 13.14 12.73 6.86
C GLN A 42 12.06 11.98 6.07
N THR A 43 10.86 12.55 5.95
CA THR A 43 9.75 11.96 5.19
C THR A 43 10.13 11.80 3.72
N VAL A 44 10.66 12.86 3.10
CA VAL A 44 11.11 12.83 1.70
C VAL A 44 12.25 11.81 1.49
N ALA A 45 13.20 11.74 2.44
CA ALA A 45 14.28 10.76 2.37
C ALA A 45 13.73 9.32 2.40
N VAL A 46 12.74 9.03 3.26
CA VAL A 46 12.06 7.72 3.31
C VAL A 46 11.35 7.43 1.99
N LEU A 47 10.57 8.38 1.47
CA LEU A 47 9.84 8.21 0.20
C LEU A 47 10.79 7.94 -0.97
N ARG A 48 11.90 8.68 -1.07
CA ARG A 48 12.93 8.45 -2.08
C ARG A 48 13.59 7.07 -1.96
N ALA A 49 13.91 6.66 -0.73
CA ALA A 49 14.48 5.32 -0.48
C ALA A 49 13.51 4.19 -0.85
N LEU A 50 12.21 4.43 -0.77
CA LEU A 50 11.16 3.49 -1.21
C LEU A 50 10.91 3.52 -2.73
N GLY A 51 11.55 4.45 -3.46
CA GLY A 51 11.35 4.62 -4.90
C GLY A 51 10.11 5.42 -5.30
N CYS A 52 9.48 6.13 -4.34
CA CYS A 52 8.32 6.98 -4.64
C CYS A 52 8.73 8.20 -5.46
N PRO A 53 7.97 8.60 -6.51
CA PRO A 53 8.21 9.83 -7.25
C PRO A 53 7.87 11.04 -6.39
N VAL A 54 8.89 11.71 -5.82
CA VAL A 54 8.69 12.84 -4.91
C VAL A 54 9.56 14.03 -5.28
N GLN A 55 8.93 15.19 -5.41
CA GLN A 55 9.58 16.49 -5.46
C GLN A 55 9.54 17.13 -4.08
N TYR A 56 10.58 17.89 -3.75
CA TYR A 56 10.68 18.59 -2.49
C TYR A 56 11.29 19.98 -2.70
N LEU A 57 10.62 21.01 -2.17
CA LEU A 57 11.05 22.37 -2.23
C LEU A 57 10.97 23.01 -0.85
N GLU A 58 12.09 23.60 -0.40
CA GLU A 58 12.17 24.39 0.84
C GLU A 58 12.18 25.88 0.52
N PHE A 59 11.49 26.66 1.35
CA PHE A 59 11.42 28.12 1.24
C PHE A 59 12.17 28.77 2.41
N PRO A 60 13.33 29.42 2.15
CA PRO A 60 14.11 30.09 3.18
C PRO A 60 13.29 31.17 3.90
N GLY A 61 13.29 31.13 5.24
CA GLY A 61 12.62 32.12 6.10
C GLY A 61 11.10 32.04 6.14
N VAL A 62 10.47 31.12 5.41
CA VAL A 62 9.02 30.90 5.45
C VAL A 62 8.67 30.01 6.65
N GLY A 63 7.57 30.33 7.35
CA GLY A 63 7.05 29.59 8.51
C GLY A 63 6.13 28.43 8.12
N HIS A 64 5.14 28.16 9.00
CA HIS A 64 4.15 27.07 8.84
C HIS A 64 3.08 27.40 7.78
N GLY A 65 3.40 28.10 6.74
CA GLY A 65 2.52 28.53 5.66
C GLY A 65 2.98 29.85 5.07
N GLY A 66 2.19 30.39 4.15
CA GLY A 66 2.56 31.64 3.47
C GLY A 66 3.60 31.42 2.39
N PHE A 67 3.52 30.27 1.69
CA PHE A 67 4.33 30.02 0.50
C PHE A 67 4.05 31.06 -0.58
N PRO A 68 5.03 31.35 -1.45
CA PRO A 68 4.78 32.16 -2.64
C PRO A 68 3.61 31.62 -3.46
N ALA A 69 2.77 32.51 -3.99
CA ALA A 69 1.55 32.13 -4.70
C ALA A 69 1.81 31.26 -5.95
N ASP A 70 2.99 31.40 -6.56
CA ASP A 70 3.44 30.61 -7.70
C ASP A 70 3.91 29.19 -7.31
N ALA A 71 4.34 28.98 -6.07
CA ALA A 71 4.84 27.68 -5.62
C ALA A 71 3.76 26.58 -5.63
N GLU A 72 2.55 26.92 -5.20
CA GLU A 72 1.41 25.99 -5.25
C GLU A 72 0.97 25.72 -6.70
N ALA A 73 0.97 26.75 -7.54
CA ALA A 73 0.65 26.62 -8.96
C ALA A 73 1.68 25.76 -9.69
N GLU A 74 2.97 25.90 -9.38
CA GLU A 74 4.05 25.07 -9.92
C GLU A 74 3.88 23.60 -9.48
N ALA A 75 3.60 23.35 -8.20
CA ALA A 75 3.36 22.01 -7.67
C ALA A 75 2.16 21.34 -8.35
N LEU A 76 1.05 22.07 -8.54
CA LEU A 76 -0.12 21.56 -9.25
C LEU A 76 0.19 21.29 -10.72
N ALA A 77 0.89 22.19 -11.41
CA ALA A 77 1.29 22.01 -12.80
C ALA A 77 2.17 20.75 -12.96
N TRP A 78 3.13 20.56 -12.05
CA TRP A 78 3.97 19.36 -12.04
C TRP A 78 3.15 18.11 -11.81
N LEU A 79 2.23 18.08 -10.82
CA LEU A 79 1.37 16.92 -10.53
C LEU A 79 0.44 16.60 -11.72
N CYS A 80 -0.14 17.61 -12.36
CA CYS A 80 -0.99 17.43 -13.54
C CYS A 80 -0.23 16.88 -14.75
N GLY A 81 1.07 17.12 -14.82
CA GLY A 81 1.96 16.57 -15.85
C GLY A 81 2.38 15.13 -15.63
N GLN A 82 2.09 14.54 -14.44
CA GLN A 82 2.50 13.16 -14.16
C GLN A 82 1.53 12.15 -14.80
N PRO A 83 2.04 11.12 -15.49
CA PRO A 83 1.18 10.08 -16.04
C PRO A 83 0.58 9.24 -14.92
N ARG A 84 -0.74 8.98 -15.00
CA ARG A 84 -1.39 8.05 -14.08
C ARG A 84 -1.00 6.62 -14.44
N GLN A 85 -0.38 5.92 -13.51
CA GLN A 85 -0.07 4.50 -13.66
C GLN A 85 -1.27 3.65 -13.22
N ALA A 86 -2.12 3.26 -14.18
CA ALA A 86 -3.33 2.48 -13.89
C ALA A 86 -3.01 1.01 -13.55
N HIS A 87 -1.96 0.46 -14.14
CA HIS A 87 -1.54 -0.94 -14.01
C HIS A 87 -0.07 -1.02 -13.57
N PRO A 88 0.27 -0.63 -12.32
CA PRO A 88 1.65 -0.68 -11.86
C PRO A 88 2.11 -2.15 -11.72
N PRO A 89 3.30 -2.52 -12.22
CA PRO A 89 3.80 -3.88 -12.08
C PRO A 89 4.16 -4.23 -10.63
N ARG A 90 4.39 -3.22 -9.80
CA ARG A 90 4.67 -3.39 -8.37
C ARG A 90 3.74 -2.55 -7.52
N VAL A 91 3.16 -3.18 -6.50
CA VAL A 91 2.28 -2.55 -5.51
C VAL A 91 2.85 -2.79 -4.13
N ARG A 92 3.11 -1.71 -3.39
CA ARG A 92 3.34 -1.75 -1.95
C ARG A 92 2.14 -1.14 -1.27
N TRP A 93 1.57 -1.84 -0.30
CA TRP A 93 0.39 -1.35 0.39
C TRP A 93 0.40 -1.76 1.85
N SER A 94 0.12 -0.80 2.72
CA SER A 94 -0.07 -1.03 4.15
C SER A 94 -1.42 -0.49 4.56
N ALA A 95 -2.16 -1.26 5.35
CA ALA A 95 -3.47 -0.87 5.85
C ALA A 95 -3.66 -1.28 7.31
N ASP A 96 -4.27 -0.40 8.08
CA ASP A 96 -4.67 -0.69 9.45
C ASP A 96 -6.02 -1.39 9.48
N LEU A 97 -6.95 -0.95 8.65
CA LEU A 97 -8.29 -1.52 8.50
C LEU A 97 -8.45 -2.15 7.12
N MET A 98 -9.03 -3.36 7.05
CA MET A 98 -9.17 -4.11 5.80
C MET A 98 -10.11 -3.44 4.78
N ARG A 99 -11.01 -2.54 5.22
CA ARG A 99 -11.78 -1.69 4.30
C ARG A 99 -10.91 -0.79 3.42
N HIS A 100 -9.67 -0.49 3.84
CA HIS A 100 -8.67 0.25 3.07
C HIS A 100 -7.65 -0.68 2.39
N GLY A 101 -7.95 -1.98 2.34
CA GLY A 101 -7.03 -3.00 1.84
C GLY A 101 -6.90 -3.08 0.31
N LEU A 102 -7.69 -2.33 -0.47
CA LEU A 102 -7.66 -2.39 -1.93
C LEU A 102 -6.66 -1.38 -2.51
N ALA A 103 -5.70 -1.89 -3.27
CA ALA A 103 -4.74 -1.08 -4.02
C ALA A 103 -4.46 -1.73 -5.39
N TYR A 104 -4.89 -1.08 -6.47
CA TYR A 104 -4.70 -1.57 -7.84
C TYR A 104 -5.23 -3.01 -8.01
N TRP A 105 -4.35 -3.95 -8.34
CA TRP A 105 -4.66 -5.38 -8.55
C TRP A 105 -4.47 -6.23 -7.28
N VAL A 106 -4.26 -5.61 -6.12
CA VAL A 106 -4.05 -6.29 -4.82
C VAL A 106 -5.13 -5.90 -3.84
N ARG A 107 -5.65 -6.88 -3.07
CA ARG A 107 -6.58 -6.66 -1.96
C ARG A 107 -6.14 -7.43 -0.72
N LEU A 108 -5.91 -6.71 0.37
CA LEU A 108 -5.69 -7.30 1.69
C LEU A 108 -7.06 -7.70 2.25
N GLU A 109 -7.23 -8.97 2.60
CA GLU A 109 -8.54 -9.52 2.97
C GLU A 109 -8.68 -9.78 4.47
N GLU A 110 -7.62 -10.27 5.10
CA GLU A 110 -7.66 -10.67 6.51
C GLU A 110 -6.28 -10.56 7.15
N LYS A 111 -6.24 -10.01 8.38
CA LYS A 111 -5.03 -9.98 9.22
C LYS A 111 -4.84 -11.30 9.97
N ARG A 112 -3.59 -11.64 10.30
CA ARG A 112 -3.28 -12.69 11.28
C ARG A 112 -3.56 -12.23 12.70
N GLN A 113 -3.15 -11.01 13.01
CA GLN A 113 -3.37 -10.36 14.31
C GLN A 113 -4.26 -9.15 14.12
N PRO A 114 -5.31 -8.98 14.93
CA PRO A 114 -6.25 -7.85 14.80
C PRO A 114 -5.56 -6.49 14.91
N LEU A 115 -4.61 -6.38 15.84
CA LEU A 115 -3.82 -5.16 16.05
C LEU A 115 -2.59 -5.10 15.16
N GLY A 116 -2.18 -3.90 14.79
CA GLY A 116 -1.04 -3.64 13.91
C GLY A 116 -1.42 -3.53 12.44
N LEU A 117 -0.47 -3.07 11.65
CA LEU A 117 -0.62 -2.95 10.20
C LEU A 117 -0.59 -4.32 9.53
N ALA A 118 -1.35 -4.45 8.48
CA ALA A 118 -1.13 -5.46 7.44
C ALA A 118 -0.40 -4.79 6.28
N ASP A 119 0.58 -5.45 5.71
CA ASP A 119 1.33 -4.92 4.59
C ASP A 119 1.64 -5.98 3.53
N ILE A 120 1.85 -5.51 2.31
CA ILE A 120 2.22 -6.32 1.16
C ILE A 120 3.20 -5.57 0.25
N ASP A 121 4.14 -6.31 -0.30
CA ASP A 121 4.96 -5.91 -1.44
C ASP A 121 4.76 -6.97 -2.52
N ALA A 122 4.03 -6.64 -3.57
CA ALA A 122 3.65 -7.54 -4.64
C ALA A 122 4.18 -7.02 -5.98
N GLU A 123 4.88 -7.86 -6.73
CA GLU A 123 5.53 -7.50 -7.99
C GLU A 123 5.27 -8.55 -9.07
N VAL A 124 4.80 -8.10 -10.23
CA VAL A 124 4.71 -8.92 -11.44
C VAL A 124 6.09 -8.98 -12.08
N ILE A 125 6.76 -10.12 -11.96
CA ILE A 125 8.12 -10.35 -12.49
C ILE A 125 8.08 -10.59 -13.99
N ASP A 126 7.09 -11.36 -14.44
CA ASP A 126 6.77 -11.56 -15.84
C ASP A 126 5.26 -11.79 -16.02
N ARG A 127 4.82 -11.99 -17.26
CA ARG A 127 3.39 -12.10 -17.58
C ARG A 127 2.65 -13.27 -16.92
N ASN A 128 3.35 -14.14 -16.21
CA ASN A 128 2.79 -15.32 -15.57
C ASN A 128 3.29 -15.53 -14.13
N HIS A 129 4.15 -14.64 -13.64
CA HIS A 129 4.82 -14.84 -12.36
C HIS A 129 4.72 -13.59 -11.48
N VAL A 130 4.24 -13.79 -10.26
CA VAL A 130 4.07 -12.75 -9.23
C VAL A 130 4.89 -13.12 -8.01
N LEU A 131 5.68 -12.19 -7.52
CA LEU A 131 6.43 -12.31 -6.27
C LEU A 131 5.74 -11.48 -5.18
N ILE A 132 5.54 -12.07 -4.00
CA ILE A 132 4.84 -11.42 -2.90
C ILE A 132 5.60 -11.62 -1.59
N ARG A 133 5.67 -10.54 -0.81
CA ARG A 133 6.05 -10.56 0.61
C ARG A 133 4.93 -9.94 1.41
N THR A 134 4.58 -10.56 2.54
CA THR A 134 3.48 -10.08 3.38
C THR A 134 3.92 -9.83 4.82
N GLY A 135 3.26 -8.88 5.47
CA GLY A 135 3.32 -8.67 6.92
C GLY A 135 1.93 -8.71 7.52
N ASN A 136 1.75 -9.50 8.58
CA ASN A 136 0.49 -9.63 9.33
C ASN A 136 -0.75 -9.97 8.46
N LEU A 137 -0.60 -10.69 7.35
CA LEU A 137 -1.70 -11.10 6.48
C LEU A 137 -2.01 -12.58 6.61
N ARG A 138 -3.30 -12.93 6.75
CA ARG A 138 -3.85 -14.29 6.67
C ARG A 138 -4.51 -14.58 5.33
N ALA A 139 -5.05 -13.55 4.68
CA ALA A 139 -5.62 -13.70 3.34
C ALA A 139 -5.38 -12.46 2.49
N VAL A 140 -5.14 -12.69 1.21
CA VAL A 140 -4.94 -11.68 0.18
C VAL A 140 -5.57 -12.14 -1.13
N SER A 141 -6.08 -11.22 -1.93
CA SER A 141 -6.56 -11.50 -3.27
C SER A 141 -5.77 -10.68 -4.29
N LEU A 142 -5.48 -11.31 -5.43
CA LEU A 142 -4.81 -10.70 -6.58
C LEU A 142 -5.77 -10.70 -7.76
N GLN A 143 -5.91 -9.59 -8.46
CA GLN A 143 -6.65 -9.54 -9.70
C GLN A 143 -5.77 -10.03 -10.86
N ARG A 144 -6.31 -10.86 -11.76
CA ARG A 144 -5.69 -11.22 -13.04
C ARG A 144 -5.73 -10.02 -13.99
N ASP A 145 -4.97 -8.98 -13.67
CA ASP A 145 -4.89 -7.79 -14.51
C ASP A 145 -4.42 -8.17 -15.92
N ALA A 146 -5.29 -7.98 -16.91
CA ALA A 146 -5.02 -8.43 -18.29
C ALA A 146 -3.91 -7.65 -18.98
N VAL A 147 -3.53 -6.48 -18.47
CA VAL A 147 -2.39 -5.70 -18.97
C VAL A 147 -1.08 -6.29 -18.47
N LEU A 148 -1.04 -6.70 -17.20
CA LEU A 148 0.15 -7.20 -16.54
C LEU A 148 0.34 -8.72 -16.73
N LEU A 149 -0.75 -9.49 -16.62
CA LEU A 149 -0.73 -10.95 -16.64
C LEU A 149 -1.35 -11.48 -17.93
N GLN A 150 -0.82 -12.57 -18.46
CA GLN A 150 -1.35 -13.18 -19.66
C GLN A 150 -2.59 -14.01 -19.36
N PRO A 151 -3.78 -13.63 -19.87
CA PRO A 151 -4.99 -14.43 -19.71
C PRO A 151 -4.85 -15.81 -20.33
N GLY A 152 -5.56 -16.79 -19.77
CA GLY A 152 -5.59 -18.15 -20.30
C GLY A 152 -4.34 -19.00 -20.02
N ARG A 153 -3.39 -18.49 -19.24
CA ARG A 153 -2.24 -19.25 -18.77
C ARG A 153 -2.25 -19.42 -17.25
N PRO A 154 -1.58 -20.47 -16.71
CA PRO A 154 -1.35 -20.59 -15.28
C PRO A 154 -0.57 -19.40 -14.74
N ILE A 155 -0.89 -18.95 -13.54
CA ILE A 155 -0.14 -17.90 -12.83
C ILE A 155 0.62 -18.55 -11.67
N PHE A 156 1.92 -18.32 -11.63
CA PHE A 156 2.80 -18.72 -10.53
C PHE A 156 2.90 -17.57 -9.53
N VAL A 157 2.55 -17.84 -8.27
CA VAL A 157 2.65 -16.85 -7.19
C VAL A 157 3.63 -17.36 -6.16
N ASP A 158 4.79 -16.71 -6.06
CA ASP A 158 5.75 -16.93 -4.99
C ASP A 158 5.43 -15.96 -3.85
N ILE A 159 4.90 -16.48 -2.76
CA ILE A 159 4.45 -15.71 -1.61
C ILE A 159 5.16 -16.17 -0.33
N ASP A 160 5.93 -15.28 0.31
CA ASP A 160 6.71 -15.53 1.52
C ASP A 160 7.60 -16.78 1.42
N GLY A 161 8.14 -17.06 0.22
CA GLY A 161 8.99 -18.22 -0.05
C GLY A 161 8.25 -19.50 -0.44
N GLU A 162 6.93 -19.49 -0.48
CA GLU A 162 6.10 -20.62 -0.92
C GLU A 162 5.52 -20.37 -2.32
N ARG A 163 5.34 -21.43 -3.11
CA ARG A 163 4.74 -21.34 -4.46
C ARG A 163 3.31 -21.84 -4.47
N VAL A 164 2.39 -21.00 -4.94
CA VAL A 164 1.00 -21.34 -5.26
C VAL A 164 0.78 -21.18 -6.76
N ILE A 165 0.13 -22.14 -7.39
CA ILE A 165 -0.15 -22.13 -8.83
C ILE A 165 -1.66 -22.01 -9.04
N PHE A 166 -2.06 -20.96 -9.73
CA PHE A 166 -3.44 -20.78 -10.16
C PHE A 166 -3.63 -21.31 -11.58
N PRO A 167 -4.66 -22.12 -11.83
CA PRO A 167 -4.96 -22.60 -13.17
C PRO A 167 -5.34 -21.43 -14.10
N PRO A 168 -5.35 -21.63 -15.43
CA PRO A 168 -5.89 -20.65 -16.36
C PRO A 168 -7.28 -20.15 -15.93
N GLY A 169 -7.54 -18.88 -16.15
CA GLY A 169 -8.82 -18.28 -15.75
C GLY A 169 -9.08 -16.99 -16.49
N PRO A 170 -10.29 -16.42 -16.35
CA PRO A 170 -10.68 -15.21 -17.06
C PRO A 170 -9.85 -13.99 -16.63
N ALA A 171 -9.72 -13.04 -17.56
CA ALA A 171 -9.15 -11.73 -17.28
C ALA A 171 -9.92 -11.02 -16.17
N ASN A 172 -9.20 -10.26 -15.36
CA ASN A 172 -9.74 -9.46 -14.25
C ASN A 172 -10.44 -10.25 -13.13
N ALA A 173 -10.41 -11.59 -13.16
CA ALA A 173 -10.87 -12.41 -12.05
C ALA A 173 -9.92 -12.29 -10.84
N TRP A 174 -10.49 -12.41 -9.65
CA TRP A 174 -9.73 -12.42 -8.41
C TRP A 174 -9.23 -13.84 -8.07
N MET A 175 -7.96 -13.94 -7.69
CA MET A 175 -7.29 -15.13 -7.19
C MET A 175 -7.07 -14.95 -5.70
N GLY A 176 -7.74 -15.75 -4.87
CA GLY A 176 -7.60 -15.67 -3.42
C GLY A 176 -6.49 -16.56 -2.89
N LEU A 177 -5.67 -16.03 -1.99
CA LEU A 177 -4.64 -16.75 -1.25
C LEU A 177 -4.98 -16.73 0.24
N ARG A 178 -4.84 -17.85 0.91
CA ARG A 178 -5.05 -17.97 2.36
C ARG A 178 -3.93 -18.74 3.02
N TYR A 179 -3.43 -18.18 4.10
CA TYR A 179 -2.45 -18.84 4.98
C TYR A 179 -3.17 -19.72 6.00
N LEU A 180 -2.71 -20.95 6.11
CA LEU A 180 -3.16 -21.93 7.09
C LEU A 180 -2.00 -22.21 8.05
N ASP A 181 -2.28 -22.11 9.34
CA ASP A 181 -1.27 -22.35 10.38
C ASP A 181 -0.73 -23.80 10.27
N GLY A 182 0.59 -23.94 10.22
CA GLY A 182 1.28 -25.23 10.06
C GLY A 182 1.25 -25.82 8.65
N VAL A 183 0.56 -25.19 7.68
CA VAL A 183 0.43 -25.68 6.29
C VAL A 183 1.04 -24.70 5.29
N GLY A 184 0.89 -23.38 5.54
CA GLY A 184 1.36 -22.32 4.66
C GLY A 184 0.27 -21.73 3.75
N TRP A 185 0.71 -21.05 2.67
CA TRP A 185 -0.17 -20.39 1.71
C TRP A 185 -0.83 -21.38 0.74
N ARG A 186 -2.14 -21.22 0.52
CA ARG A 186 -2.92 -22.05 -0.40
C ARG A 186 -3.85 -21.20 -1.24
N ASP A 187 -4.24 -21.72 -2.40
CA ASP A 187 -5.35 -21.19 -3.19
C ASP A 187 -6.64 -21.29 -2.36
N ALA A 188 -7.25 -20.13 -2.09
CA ALA A 188 -8.44 -20.05 -1.24
C ALA A 188 -9.67 -20.72 -1.88
N SER A 189 -9.70 -20.86 -3.21
CA SER A 189 -10.80 -21.53 -3.93
C SER A 189 -10.85 -23.05 -3.66
N LEU A 190 -9.73 -23.63 -3.25
CA LEU A 190 -9.60 -25.05 -2.91
C LEU A 190 -9.95 -25.34 -1.45
N LEU A 191 -10.23 -24.31 -0.65
CA LEU A 191 -10.51 -24.45 0.78
C LEU A 191 -12.02 -24.37 1.03
N PRO A 192 -12.52 -25.05 2.07
CA PRO A 192 -13.90 -24.87 2.49
C PRO A 192 -14.14 -23.42 2.89
N ALA A 193 -15.34 -22.91 2.58
CA ALA A 193 -15.73 -21.56 2.99
C ALA A 193 -15.60 -21.43 4.52
N PRO A 194 -14.89 -20.39 5.01
CA PRO A 194 -14.77 -20.20 6.46
C PRO A 194 -16.14 -19.94 7.06
N PRO A 195 -16.46 -20.56 8.22
CA PRO A 195 -17.69 -20.26 8.91
C PRO A 195 -17.68 -18.78 9.34
N LEU A 196 -18.77 -18.06 9.10
CA LEU A 196 -19.01 -16.68 9.51
C LEU A 196 -17.78 -15.74 9.30
N ARG A 197 -17.64 -15.22 8.09
CA ARG A 197 -16.58 -14.27 7.76
C ARG A 197 -17.08 -12.84 7.88
N LYS A 198 -16.37 -12.01 8.66
CA LYS A 198 -16.47 -10.56 8.53
C LYS A 198 -15.81 -10.17 7.21
N THR A 199 -16.57 -9.62 6.29
CA THR A 199 -16.05 -9.05 5.03
C THR A 199 -15.87 -7.55 5.16
N ALA A 200 -15.09 -6.93 4.28
CA ALA A 200 -14.99 -5.49 4.21
C ALA A 200 -16.39 -4.85 4.17
N GLY A 201 -16.69 -3.94 5.11
CA GLY A 201 -18.01 -3.34 5.30
C GLY A 201 -18.89 -4.02 6.37
N LEU A 202 -18.49 -5.18 6.93
CA LEU A 202 -19.10 -5.81 8.09
C LEU A 202 -18.22 -5.70 9.34
N GLU A 203 -17.24 -4.82 9.35
CA GLU A 203 -16.45 -4.47 10.51
C GLU A 203 -17.36 -3.69 11.48
N GLY A 204 -17.67 -4.32 12.61
CA GLY A 204 -18.55 -3.70 13.61
C GLY A 204 -17.83 -2.59 14.39
N PRO A 205 -18.58 -1.71 15.07
CA PRO A 205 -18.04 -0.53 15.78
C PRO A 205 -17.00 -0.85 16.86
N ILE A 206 -16.89 -2.09 17.33
CA ILE A 206 -15.89 -2.49 18.33
C ILE A 206 -14.46 -2.46 17.78
N GLN A 207 -14.25 -2.80 16.51
CA GLN A 207 -12.91 -2.72 15.89
C GLN A 207 -12.49 -1.28 15.63
N GLU A 208 -13.43 -0.39 15.33
CA GLU A 208 -13.19 1.04 15.19
C GLU A 208 -12.88 1.70 16.53
N ALA A 209 -13.52 1.26 17.62
CA ALA A 209 -13.27 1.76 18.96
C ALA A 209 -11.90 1.33 19.54
N LEU A 210 -11.28 0.26 19.05
CA LEU A 210 -9.94 -0.18 19.46
C LEU A 210 -8.81 0.59 18.75
N HIS A 211 -9.13 1.36 17.71
CA HIS A 211 -8.20 2.16 16.93
C HIS A 211 -8.39 3.66 17.09
N ALA A 212 -9.41 4.10 17.87
CA ALA A 212 -9.62 5.47 18.32
C ALA A 212 -8.92 5.68 19.69
#